data_d3b0f42db6d484aa9acb0b4415002cd1
#
_entry.id   d3b0f42db6d484aa9acb0b4415002cd1
#
_cell.length_a   1.000
_cell.length_b   1.000
_cell.length_c   1.000
_cell.angle_alpha   90.00
_cell.angle_beta   90.00
_cell.angle_gamma   90.00
#
_symmetry.space_group_name_H-M   'P 1'
#
loop_
_entity.id
_entity.type
_entity.pdbx_description
1 polymer ?
#
loop_
_entity_poly.entity_id
_entity_poly.type
_entity_poly.pdbx_seq_one_letter_code
_entity_poly.pdbx_strand_id
1 'polypeptide(L)'
;ALSDALLISAGVFGFSHIITQFSLVVTLAKYAGALFLGVYGARSFYNGFTQNQQLLAGGESVASFWQVVAMCLAFTWLNPHVYLDTVILIGTVASQFGDRAAFAIGAITASFMFFFGLGYGARLLQPWFAKPVAWKVLDIAIGVVMWSIAISLLMG
;
A
#
# COMPACT_ATOMS: atom_id res chain seq x y z
N ALA A 1 9.99 -1.06 -1.72
CA ALA A 1 10.59 -1.96 -2.72
C ALA A 1 11.20 -3.21 -2.09
N LEU A 2 12.05 -3.09 -1.07
CA LEU A 2 12.66 -4.27 -0.42
C LEU A 2 11.60 -5.15 0.25
N SER A 3 10.66 -4.55 0.99
CA SER A 3 9.55 -5.29 1.60
C SER A 3 8.69 -5.97 0.53
N ASP A 4 8.44 -5.28 -0.56
CA ASP A 4 7.69 -5.81 -1.67
C ASP A 4 8.41 -7.00 -2.33
N ALA A 5 9.70 -6.89 -2.53
CA ALA A 5 10.52 -7.99 -3.04
C ALA A 5 10.46 -9.22 -2.15
N LEU A 6 10.50 -9.04 -0.82
CA LEU A 6 10.34 -10.14 0.13
C LEU A 6 8.95 -10.77 0.04
N LEU A 7 7.91 -9.96 -0.04
CA LEU A 7 6.53 -10.43 -0.17
C LEU A 7 6.29 -11.14 -1.49
N ILE A 8 6.83 -10.63 -2.59
CA ILE A 8 6.75 -11.29 -3.90
C ILE A 8 7.45 -12.66 -3.84
N SER A 9 8.64 -12.71 -3.27
CA SER A 9 9.37 -13.97 -3.12
C SER A 9 8.59 -14.97 -2.28
N ALA A 10 8.01 -14.53 -1.18
CA ALA A 10 7.16 -15.36 -0.34
C ALA A 10 5.93 -15.84 -1.10
N GLY A 11 5.29 -14.97 -1.88
CA GLY A 11 4.14 -15.32 -2.70
C GLY A 11 4.47 -16.34 -3.78
N VAL A 12 5.55 -16.11 -4.52
CA VAL A 12 5.94 -16.99 -5.63
C VAL A 12 6.36 -18.37 -5.15
N PHE A 13 7.12 -18.45 -4.07
CA PHE A 13 7.71 -19.71 -3.60
C PHE A 13 6.95 -20.35 -2.43
N GLY A 14 6.17 -19.58 -1.66
CA GLY A 14 5.47 -20.05 -0.48
C GLY A 14 3.94 -20.15 -0.61
N PHE A 15 3.38 -19.79 -1.76
CA PHE A 15 1.94 -19.61 -1.96
C PHE A 15 1.10 -20.85 -1.61
N SER A 16 1.54 -22.03 -2.07
CA SER A 16 0.77 -23.27 -1.85
C SER A 16 0.69 -23.67 -0.38
N HIS A 17 1.69 -23.34 0.42
CA HIS A 17 1.71 -23.65 1.84
C HIS A 17 0.84 -22.69 2.65
N ILE A 18 0.81 -21.42 2.25
CA ILE A 18 0.09 -20.36 2.98
C ILE A 18 -1.42 -20.54 2.85
N ILE A 19 -1.91 -20.86 1.65
CA ILE A 19 -3.36 -21.00 1.41
C ILE A 19 -3.97 -22.22 2.11
N THR A 20 -3.27 -23.34 2.12
CA THR A 20 -3.82 -24.56 2.70
C THR A 20 -3.90 -24.54 4.22
N GLN A 21 -3.01 -23.78 4.90
CA GLN A 21 -2.93 -23.80 6.35
C GLN A 21 -3.56 -22.56 7.02
N PHE A 22 -3.77 -21.46 6.29
CA PHE A 22 -4.14 -20.18 6.89
C PHE A 22 -5.36 -19.50 6.26
N SER A 23 -6.36 -20.27 5.82
CA SER A 23 -7.60 -19.69 5.29
C SER A 23 -8.31 -18.79 6.30
N LEU A 24 -8.27 -19.15 7.59
CA LEU A 24 -8.82 -18.32 8.66
C LEU A 24 -8.07 -17.00 8.81
N VAL A 25 -6.73 -17.03 8.72
CA VAL A 25 -5.89 -15.83 8.78
C VAL A 25 -6.21 -14.89 7.62
N VAL A 26 -6.41 -15.42 6.43
CA VAL A 26 -6.80 -14.62 5.24
C VAL A 26 -8.15 -13.94 5.47
N THR A 27 -9.12 -14.65 6.02
CA THR A 27 -10.45 -14.10 6.33
C THR A 27 -10.36 -12.99 7.40
N LEU A 28 -9.63 -13.23 8.48
CA LEU A 28 -9.41 -12.24 9.53
C LEU A 28 -8.68 -11.00 8.99
N ALA A 29 -7.66 -11.21 8.16
CA ALA A 29 -6.92 -10.13 7.52
C ALA A 29 -7.82 -9.30 6.61
N LYS A 30 -8.73 -9.94 5.89
CA LYS A 30 -9.71 -9.28 5.02
C LYS A 30 -10.57 -8.29 5.81
N TYR A 31 -11.18 -8.73 6.92
CA TYR A 31 -12.04 -7.88 7.74
C TYR A 31 -11.25 -6.81 8.48
N ALA A 32 -10.09 -7.16 9.03
CA ALA A 32 -9.20 -6.19 9.68
C ALA A 32 -8.72 -5.12 8.68
N GLY A 33 -8.40 -5.51 7.47
CA GLY A 33 -8.00 -4.61 6.40
C GLY A 33 -9.12 -3.67 5.98
N ALA A 34 -10.34 -4.19 5.84
CA ALA A 34 -11.50 -3.37 5.49
C ALA A 34 -11.77 -2.33 6.59
N LEU A 35 -11.69 -2.71 7.86
CA LEU A 35 -11.84 -1.81 8.99
C LEU A 35 -10.74 -0.73 8.99
N PHE A 36 -9.49 -1.15 8.84
CA PHE A 36 -8.34 -0.24 8.78
C PHE A 36 -8.49 0.78 7.64
N LEU A 37 -8.78 0.32 6.44
CA LEU A 37 -8.97 1.18 5.27
C LEU A 37 -10.18 2.10 5.43
N GLY A 38 -11.26 1.60 6.02
CA GLY A 38 -12.43 2.39 6.31
C GLY A 38 -12.14 3.55 7.28
N VAL A 39 -11.42 3.27 8.36
CA VAL A 39 -11.03 4.28 9.35
C VAL A 39 -10.05 5.29 8.74
N TYR A 40 -9.04 4.83 8.03
CA TYR A 40 -8.07 5.72 7.37
C TYR A 40 -8.71 6.54 6.26
N GLY A 41 -9.61 5.95 5.48
CA GLY A 41 -10.36 6.67 4.46
C GLY A 41 -11.22 7.76 5.07
N ALA A 42 -11.93 7.46 6.16
CA ALA A 42 -12.72 8.46 6.88
C ALA A 42 -11.83 9.59 7.42
N ARG A 43 -10.67 9.24 7.96
CA ARG A 43 -9.70 10.23 8.43
C ARG A 43 -9.18 11.11 7.28
N SER A 44 -8.91 10.53 6.12
CA SER A 44 -8.47 11.27 4.94
C SER A 44 -9.56 12.23 4.45
N PHE A 45 -10.82 11.80 4.42
CA PHE A 45 -11.93 12.68 4.09
C PHE A 45 -12.06 13.82 5.10
N TYR A 46 -12.01 13.51 6.38
CA TYR A 46 -12.05 14.52 7.43
C TYR A 46 -10.95 15.56 7.25
N ASN A 47 -9.73 15.12 7.01
CA ASN A 47 -8.59 16.00 6.77
C ASN A 47 -8.76 16.83 5.50
N GLY A 48 -9.33 16.24 4.45
CA GLY A 48 -9.59 16.94 3.19
C GLY A 48 -10.65 18.03 3.33
N PHE A 49 -11.64 17.84 4.20
CA PHE A 49 -12.70 18.82 4.42
C PHE A 49 -12.35 19.87 5.47
N THR A 50 -11.44 19.57 6.39
CA THR A 50 -10.94 20.54 7.38
C THR A 50 -9.61 21.10 6.88
N GLN A 51 -9.60 22.28 6.37
CA GLN A 51 -8.46 22.91 5.71
C GLN A 51 -7.24 23.21 6.61
N ASN A 52 -7.27 22.80 7.86
CA ASN A 52 -6.24 23.14 8.84
C ASN A 52 -4.93 22.37 8.67
N GLN A 53 -4.90 21.33 7.84
CA GLN A 53 -3.70 20.54 7.63
C GLN A 53 -2.55 21.25 6.93
N GLN A 54 -2.86 22.27 6.19
CA GLN A 54 -1.84 23.03 5.46
C GLN A 54 -0.86 23.73 6.38
N LEU A 55 -1.37 24.23 7.47
CA LEU A 55 -0.55 24.88 8.48
C LEU A 55 0.37 23.90 9.19
N LEU A 56 -0.10 22.67 9.35
CA LEU A 56 0.69 21.61 9.94
C LEU A 56 1.75 21.06 8.99
N ALA A 57 1.42 20.91 7.72
CA ALA A 57 2.36 20.44 6.73
C ALA A 57 3.45 21.47 6.40
N GLY A 58 3.11 22.76 6.47
CA GLY A 58 4.06 23.84 6.20
C GLY A 58 4.96 24.20 7.37
N GLY A 59 4.62 23.77 8.58
CA GLY A 59 5.22 24.40 9.74
C GLY A 59 6.22 23.58 10.49
N GLU A 60 6.14 22.31 10.62
CA GLU A 60 6.86 21.78 11.73
C GLU A 60 7.36 20.39 11.71
N SER A 61 6.92 19.57 10.89
CA SER A 61 7.38 18.23 11.04
C SER A 61 8.21 17.81 9.88
N VAL A 62 9.43 18.14 9.98
CA VAL A 62 10.42 17.30 9.34
C VAL A 62 10.38 16.00 10.14
N ALA A 63 9.50 15.08 9.74
CA ALA A 63 9.54 13.74 10.27
C ALA A 63 10.96 13.23 10.09
N SER A 64 11.57 12.70 11.15
CA SER A 64 12.90 12.15 11.06
C SER A 64 12.88 11.01 10.04
N PHE A 65 14.00 10.76 9.38
CA PHE A 65 14.15 9.67 8.42
C PHE A 65 13.61 8.35 9.01
N TRP A 66 13.91 8.06 10.26
CA TRP A 66 13.46 6.84 10.92
C TRP A 66 11.95 6.78 11.14
N GLN A 67 11.31 7.91 11.41
CA GLN A 67 9.85 7.97 11.51
C GLN A 67 9.19 7.65 10.17
N VAL A 68 9.71 8.19 9.08
CA VAL A 68 9.20 7.90 7.74
C VAL A 68 9.38 6.42 7.40
N VAL A 69 10.54 5.85 7.68
CA VAL A 69 10.82 4.43 7.46
C VAL A 69 9.86 3.57 8.29
N ALA A 70 9.67 3.88 9.56
CA ALA A 70 8.76 3.15 10.43
C ALA A 70 7.31 3.20 9.93
N MET A 71 6.85 4.36 9.47
CA MET A 71 5.52 4.51 8.90
C MET A 71 5.36 3.71 7.61
N CYS A 72 6.33 3.75 6.72
CA CYS A 72 6.30 2.98 5.47
C CYS A 72 6.27 1.47 5.75
N LEU A 73 7.07 1.00 6.69
CA LEU A 73 7.06 -0.40 7.10
C LEU A 73 5.72 -0.79 7.72
N ALA A 74 5.14 0.06 8.58
CA ALA A 74 3.86 -0.19 9.17
C ALA A 74 2.75 -0.27 8.11
N PHE A 75 2.70 0.67 7.18
CA PHE A 75 1.72 0.66 6.09
C PHE A 75 1.87 -0.54 5.17
N THR A 76 3.08 -1.05 5.00
CA THR A 76 3.32 -2.22 4.17
C THR A 76 2.99 -3.52 4.91
N TRP A 77 3.57 -3.71 6.09
CA TRP A 77 3.48 -4.99 6.80
C TRP A 77 2.20 -5.18 7.60
N LEU A 78 1.57 -4.09 8.05
CA LEU A 78 0.31 -4.13 8.77
C LEU A 78 -0.91 -4.01 7.85
N ASN A 79 -0.71 -3.84 6.57
CA ASN A 79 -1.79 -3.73 5.59
C ASN A 79 -2.13 -5.11 5.02
N PRO A 80 -3.28 -5.71 5.40
CA PRO A 80 -3.67 -7.03 4.91
C PRO A 80 -3.88 -7.07 3.39
N HIS A 81 -4.24 -5.95 2.78
CA HIS A 81 -4.42 -5.87 1.33
C HIS A 81 -3.12 -6.14 0.58
N VAL A 82 -1.99 -5.72 1.13
CA VAL A 82 -0.67 -5.99 0.55
C VAL A 82 -0.40 -7.51 0.51
N TYR A 83 -0.78 -8.24 1.55
CA TYR A 83 -0.64 -9.69 1.56
C TYR A 83 -1.56 -10.36 0.54
N LEU A 84 -2.78 -9.88 0.40
CA LEU A 84 -3.71 -10.41 -0.59
C LEU A 84 -3.21 -10.17 -2.02
N ASP A 85 -2.76 -8.97 -2.32
CA ASP A 85 -2.28 -8.63 -3.66
C ASP A 85 -0.92 -9.25 -3.96
N THR A 86 0.02 -9.11 -3.04
CA THR A 86 1.40 -9.47 -3.33
C THR A 86 1.65 -10.96 -3.10
N VAL A 87 1.12 -11.53 -2.03
CA VAL A 87 1.36 -12.96 -1.74
C VAL A 87 0.39 -13.83 -2.52
N ILE A 88 -0.90 -13.53 -2.44
CA ILE A 88 -1.93 -14.42 -3.01
C ILE A 88 -2.08 -14.20 -4.51
N LEU A 89 -2.29 -12.97 -4.95
CA LEU A 89 -2.52 -12.69 -6.36
C LEU A 89 -1.28 -12.98 -7.20
N ILE A 90 -0.13 -12.45 -6.79
CA ILE A 90 1.14 -12.69 -7.50
C ILE A 90 1.53 -14.15 -7.44
N GLY A 91 1.33 -14.79 -6.30
CA GLY A 91 1.57 -16.24 -6.15
C GLY A 91 0.69 -17.07 -7.08
N THR A 92 -0.60 -16.71 -7.19
CA THR A 92 -1.54 -17.38 -8.11
C THR A 92 -1.11 -17.23 -9.57
N VAL A 93 -0.75 -16.02 -9.97
CA VAL A 93 -0.28 -15.77 -11.33
C VAL A 93 1.03 -16.51 -11.59
N ALA A 94 1.98 -16.46 -10.64
CA ALA A 94 3.25 -17.15 -10.76
C ALA A 94 3.10 -18.66 -10.91
N SER A 95 2.07 -19.26 -10.31
CA SER A 95 1.84 -20.71 -10.41
C SER A 95 1.50 -21.16 -11.83
N GLN A 96 1.06 -20.23 -12.69
CA GLN A 96 0.74 -20.50 -14.09
C GLN A 96 1.96 -20.47 -15.01
N PHE A 97 3.09 -19.97 -14.51
CA PHE A 97 4.33 -19.90 -15.30
C PHE A 97 5.23 -21.09 -14.99
N GLY A 98 5.85 -21.62 -16.02
CA GLY A 98 6.78 -22.76 -15.88
C GLY A 98 8.04 -22.39 -15.11
N ASP A 99 8.53 -21.18 -15.26
CA ASP A 99 9.71 -20.68 -14.57
C ASP A 99 9.32 -19.61 -13.54
N ARG A 100 9.10 -20.05 -12.32
CA ARG A 100 8.73 -19.17 -11.21
C ARG A 100 9.82 -18.20 -10.83
N ALA A 101 11.08 -18.62 -10.96
CA ALA A 101 12.23 -17.76 -10.65
C ALA A 101 12.32 -16.58 -11.62
N ALA A 102 12.16 -16.82 -12.92
CA ALA A 102 12.11 -15.76 -13.92
C ALA A 102 10.94 -14.80 -13.66
N PHE A 103 9.78 -15.34 -13.32
CA PHE A 103 8.62 -14.53 -12.96
C PHE A 103 8.91 -13.64 -11.73
N ALA A 104 9.50 -14.21 -10.67
CA ALA A 104 9.85 -13.47 -9.46
C ALA A 104 10.83 -12.32 -9.75
N ILE A 105 11.87 -12.59 -10.54
CA ILE A 105 12.86 -11.58 -10.94
C ILE A 105 12.17 -10.44 -11.71
N GLY A 106 11.30 -10.77 -12.65
CA GLY A 106 10.56 -9.77 -13.42
C GLY A 106 9.65 -8.92 -12.54
N ALA A 107 8.90 -9.55 -11.65
CA ALA A 107 8.00 -8.86 -10.72
C ALA A 107 8.76 -7.95 -9.76
N ILE A 108 9.86 -8.42 -9.19
CA ILE A 108 10.71 -7.63 -8.29
C ILE A 108 11.32 -6.44 -9.04
N THR A 109 11.82 -6.65 -10.25
CA THR A 109 12.38 -5.58 -11.08
C THR A 109 11.32 -4.52 -11.38
N ALA A 110 10.13 -4.95 -11.77
CA ALA A 110 9.01 -4.03 -12.02
C ALA A 110 8.63 -3.23 -10.77
N SER A 111 8.60 -3.88 -9.61
CA SER A 111 8.34 -3.22 -8.33
C SER A 111 9.39 -2.15 -8.00
N PHE A 112 10.67 -2.46 -8.16
CA PHE A 112 11.74 -1.49 -7.96
C PHE A 112 11.60 -0.30 -8.91
N MET A 113 11.36 -0.55 -10.20
CA MET A 113 11.17 0.51 -11.18
C MET A 113 9.96 1.40 -10.81
N PHE A 114 8.86 0.78 -10.39
CA PHE A 114 7.66 1.49 -9.98
C PHE A 114 7.91 2.39 -8.76
N PHE A 115 8.49 1.85 -7.70
CA PHE A 115 8.71 2.60 -6.48
C PHE A 115 9.77 3.70 -6.63
N PHE A 116 10.83 3.45 -7.39
CA PHE A 116 11.80 4.50 -7.71
C PHE A 116 11.17 5.57 -8.60
N GLY A 117 10.35 5.17 -9.58
CA GLY A 117 9.60 6.10 -10.40
C GLY A 117 8.66 6.97 -9.58
N LEU A 118 7.95 6.37 -8.63
CA LEU A 118 7.09 7.11 -7.69
C LEU A 118 7.88 8.10 -6.84
N GLY A 119 9.03 7.67 -6.30
CA GLY A 119 9.86 8.53 -5.46
C GLY A 119 10.38 9.74 -6.21
N TYR A 120 10.90 9.55 -7.39
CA TYR A 120 11.38 10.67 -8.23
C TYR A 120 10.21 11.52 -8.75
N GLY A 121 9.09 10.87 -9.11
CA GLY A 121 7.88 11.59 -9.53
C GLY A 121 7.32 12.47 -8.43
N ALA A 122 7.30 11.98 -7.20
CA ALA A 122 6.87 12.76 -6.04
C ALA A 122 7.77 14.01 -5.83
N ARG A 123 9.06 13.86 -6.04
CA ARG A 123 10.00 14.98 -5.97
C ARG A 123 9.71 16.04 -7.03
N LEU A 124 9.38 15.63 -8.25
CA LEU A 124 8.99 16.54 -9.31
C LEU A 124 7.66 17.25 -9.01
N LEU A 125 6.75 16.60 -8.31
CA LEU A 125 5.47 17.15 -7.92
C LEU A 125 5.52 17.98 -6.65
N GLN A 126 6.64 18.02 -5.96
CA GLN A 126 6.81 18.75 -4.70
C GLN A 126 6.36 20.24 -4.79
N PRO A 127 6.64 20.99 -5.86
CA PRO A 127 6.14 22.37 -5.97
C PRO A 127 4.61 22.47 -6.00
N TRP A 128 3.95 21.46 -6.54
CA TRP A 128 2.48 21.39 -6.58
C TRP A 128 1.88 21.15 -5.19
N PHE A 129 2.57 20.36 -4.35
CA PHE A 129 2.14 20.07 -2.99
C PHE A 129 2.39 21.21 -2.01
N ALA A 130 3.09 22.28 -2.43
CA ALA A 130 3.17 23.51 -1.65
C ALA A 130 1.84 24.26 -1.61
N LYS A 131 0.91 23.96 -2.53
CA LYS A 131 -0.40 24.61 -2.58
C LYS A 131 -1.40 23.90 -1.65
N PRO A 132 -2.18 24.67 -0.89
CA PRO A 132 -3.20 24.10 0.02
C PRO A 132 -4.23 23.21 -0.68
N VAL A 133 -4.64 23.59 -1.88
CA VAL A 133 -5.64 22.86 -2.67
C VAL A 133 -5.13 21.48 -3.06
N ALA A 134 -3.84 21.32 -3.32
CA ALA A 134 -3.26 20.05 -3.68
C ALA A 134 -3.39 19.02 -2.54
N TRP A 135 -3.16 19.42 -1.31
CA TRP A 135 -3.31 18.56 -0.14
C TRP A 135 -4.76 18.13 0.09
N LYS A 136 -5.69 19.07 -0.10
CA LYS A 136 -7.13 18.77 0.00
C LYS A 136 -7.54 17.73 -1.04
N VAL A 137 -7.16 17.92 -2.29
CA VAL A 137 -7.46 16.99 -3.38
C VAL A 137 -6.81 15.64 -3.12
N LEU A 138 -5.57 15.62 -2.65
CA LEU A 138 -4.85 14.39 -2.33
C LEU A 138 -5.56 13.61 -1.22
N ASP A 139 -5.95 14.26 -0.13
CA ASP A 139 -6.64 13.59 0.98
C ASP A 139 -7.98 13.02 0.55
N ILE A 140 -8.75 13.74 -0.24
CA ILE A 140 -10.03 13.24 -0.77
C ILE A 140 -9.79 12.06 -1.70
N ALA A 141 -8.81 12.15 -2.59
CA ALA A 141 -8.46 11.06 -3.50
C ALA A 141 -8.02 9.80 -2.75
N ILE A 142 -7.19 9.95 -1.73
CA ILE A 142 -6.77 8.83 -0.86
C ILE A 142 -7.98 8.22 -0.16
N GLY A 143 -8.87 9.03 0.39
CA GLY A 143 -10.10 8.57 1.04
C GLY A 143 -10.98 7.76 0.09
N VAL A 144 -11.18 8.24 -1.13
CA VAL A 144 -11.96 7.53 -2.16
C VAL A 144 -11.32 6.19 -2.50
N VAL A 145 -10.02 6.16 -2.73
CA VAL A 145 -9.29 4.92 -3.04
C VAL A 145 -9.39 3.93 -1.89
N MET A 146 -9.14 4.37 -0.66
CA MET A 146 -9.18 3.50 0.51
C MET A 146 -10.57 2.91 0.74
N TRP A 147 -11.61 3.70 0.59
CA TRP A 147 -12.99 3.21 0.73
C TRP A 147 -13.37 2.28 -0.41
N SER A 148 -12.94 2.56 -1.63
CA SER A 148 -13.15 1.66 -2.77
C SER A 148 -12.51 0.29 -2.54
N ILE A 149 -11.29 0.26 -2.02
CA ILE A 149 -10.60 -0.98 -1.67
C ILE A 149 -11.31 -1.69 -0.52
N ALA A 150 -11.72 -0.96 0.52
CA ALA A 150 -12.43 -1.54 1.66
C ALA A 150 -13.74 -2.20 1.24
N ILE A 151 -14.53 -1.53 0.40
CA ILE A 151 -15.77 -2.07 -0.15
C ILE A 151 -15.49 -3.30 -1.01
N SER A 152 -14.48 -3.23 -1.86
CA SER A 152 -14.07 -4.34 -2.70
C SER A 152 -13.67 -5.57 -1.88
N LEU A 153 -12.95 -5.37 -0.77
CA LEU A 153 -12.57 -6.44 0.14
C LEU A 153 -13.78 -7.10 0.79
N LEU A 154 -14.78 -6.30 1.18
CA LEU A 154 -16.00 -6.83 1.83
C LEU A 154 -16.91 -7.56 0.85
N MET A 155 -16.94 -7.14 -0.41
CA MET A 155 -17.78 -7.75 -1.44
C MET A 155 -17.14 -8.98 -2.08
N GLY A 156 -15.85 -9.05 -2.08
CA GLY A 156 -15.08 -10.16 -2.66
C GLY A 156 -14.66 -11.15 -1.62
#